data_6ed7141a3fa1a5f53b06ac9d624c4051
#
_entry.id   6ed7141a3fa1a5f53b06ac9d624c4051
#
_cell.length_a   1.000
_cell.length_b   1.000
_cell.length_c   1.000
_cell.angle_alpha   90.00
_cell.angle_beta   90.00
_cell.angle_gamma   90.00
#
_symmetry.space_group_name_H-M   'P 1'
#
loop_
_entity.id
_entity.type
_entity.pdbx_description
1 polymer ?
#
loop_
_entity_poly.entity_id
_entity_poly.type
_entity_poly.pdbx_seq_one_letter_code
_entity_poly.pdbx_strand_id
1 'polypeptide(L)'
;ADIIGSLNDRLDAPYTIRNEQALDPASEFYMDRLLAHYDDDLQAVLDNHVEVVRLIADENKRQAIETFEPKDKKNQDETELTGDVNYSKIAVYGESDPRSFDYSGAFCNANRGIFSGEELLKLQREFLYDFLHATQEQTIKPKNNPRIDIDQVIVGRTNMPEYRDKRDDEKMEAFNDRTKRIDFPYVLEYTEEANIYRKLLDGADVPSINVEPHTLEMAGLFAVLTRLEDVDTDVDMVAKAKAYDAGAANADTLDVEKLREEAAEKADIGEGMSGISARFVGDEIAEGIV
;
A
#
# COMPACT_ATOMS: atom_id res chain seq x y z
N ALA A 1 -8.56 -28.65 -6.20
CA ALA A 1 -7.36 -28.70 -7.06
C ALA A 1 -7.76 -29.11 -8.50
N ASP A 2 -8.54 -30.17 -8.67
CA ASP A 2 -8.85 -30.73 -10.00
C ASP A 2 -9.75 -29.82 -10.87
N ILE A 3 -10.64 -29.05 -10.24
CA ILE A 3 -11.56 -28.14 -10.94
C ILE A 3 -10.80 -26.95 -11.54
N ILE A 4 -9.89 -26.37 -10.77
CA ILE A 4 -9.10 -25.22 -11.20
C ILE A 4 -8.11 -25.65 -12.28
N GLY A 5 -7.53 -26.85 -12.19
CA GLY A 5 -6.71 -27.42 -13.24
C GLY A 5 -7.49 -27.54 -14.55
N SER A 6 -8.69 -28.11 -14.52
CA SER A 6 -9.51 -28.30 -15.72
C SER A 6 -10.03 -26.99 -16.32
N LEU A 7 -10.27 -25.96 -15.51
CA LEU A 7 -10.61 -24.60 -15.99
C LEU A 7 -9.40 -23.92 -16.63
N ASN A 8 -8.21 -24.04 -16.03
CA ASN A 8 -6.97 -23.50 -16.61
C ASN A 8 -6.63 -24.16 -17.95
N ASP A 9 -6.88 -25.46 -18.11
CA ASP A 9 -6.65 -26.19 -19.35
C ASP A 9 -7.60 -25.74 -20.49
N ARG A 10 -8.75 -25.14 -20.14
CA ARG A 10 -9.75 -24.63 -21.10
C ARG A 10 -9.51 -23.16 -21.48
N LEU A 11 -8.68 -22.44 -20.72
CA LEU A 11 -8.39 -21.03 -20.97
C LEU A 11 -7.13 -20.93 -21.82
N ASP A 12 -7.22 -20.34 -23.01
CA ASP A 12 -6.04 -19.92 -23.77
C ASP A 12 -5.23 -18.95 -22.90
N ALA A 13 -4.01 -19.38 -22.50
CA ALA A 13 -3.12 -18.53 -21.72
C ALA A 13 -3.05 -17.09 -22.30
N PRO A 14 -3.10 -16.03 -21.51
CA PRO A 14 -2.23 -15.80 -20.36
C PRO A 14 -2.95 -15.64 -19.00
N TYR A 15 -4.11 -16.17 -18.79
CA TYR A 15 -4.84 -15.99 -17.54
C TYR A 15 -4.49 -17.09 -16.53
N THR A 16 -4.06 -16.69 -15.33
CA THR A 16 -3.86 -17.60 -14.22
C THR A 16 -5.05 -17.50 -13.28
N ILE A 17 -5.77 -18.60 -13.08
CA ILE A 17 -6.75 -18.71 -12.01
C ILE A 17 -5.99 -19.11 -10.75
N ARG A 18 -5.90 -18.21 -9.80
CA ARG A 18 -5.38 -18.49 -8.46
C ARG A 18 -6.56 -18.61 -7.52
N ASN A 19 -6.96 -19.81 -7.18
CA ASN A 19 -7.96 -20.03 -6.15
C ASN A 19 -7.75 -21.39 -5.51
N GLU A 20 -6.75 -21.47 -4.65
CA GLU A 20 -6.51 -22.63 -3.80
C GLU A 20 -7.19 -22.47 -2.43
N GLN A 21 -7.84 -21.33 -2.18
CA GLN A 21 -8.48 -21.01 -0.93
C GLN A 21 -9.93 -21.45 -0.89
N ALA A 22 -10.47 -21.61 0.32
CA ALA A 22 -11.88 -21.84 0.54
C ALA A 22 -12.73 -20.65 0.03
N LEU A 23 -13.99 -20.94 -0.28
CA LEU A 23 -14.98 -19.92 -0.55
C LEU A 23 -15.26 -19.12 0.73
N ASP A 24 -15.79 -17.89 0.57
CA ASP A 24 -16.37 -17.21 1.73
C ASP A 24 -17.56 -18.01 2.29
N PRO A 25 -17.87 -17.88 3.58
CA PRO A 25 -18.88 -18.71 4.22
C PRO A 25 -20.28 -18.62 3.62
N ALA A 26 -20.65 -17.50 2.99
CA ALA A 26 -21.94 -17.38 2.31
C ALA A 26 -21.94 -18.12 0.97
N SER A 27 -20.85 -18.01 0.21
CA SER A 27 -20.67 -18.74 -1.05
C SER A 27 -20.59 -20.25 -0.82
N GLU A 28 -19.91 -20.68 0.26
CA GLU A 28 -19.86 -22.09 0.67
C GLU A 28 -21.26 -22.62 1.00
N PHE A 29 -22.05 -21.88 1.78
CA PHE A 29 -23.44 -22.23 2.08
C PHE A 29 -24.30 -22.40 0.81
N TYR A 30 -24.13 -21.54 -0.20
CA TYR A 30 -24.85 -21.69 -1.46
C TYR A 30 -24.35 -22.87 -2.28
N MET A 31 -23.04 -23.12 -2.30
CA MET A 31 -22.44 -24.26 -2.99
C MET A 31 -22.96 -25.59 -2.43
N ASP A 32 -23.00 -25.75 -1.11
CA ASP A 32 -23.52 -26.95 -0.45
C ASP A 32 -24.98 -27.24 -0.83
N ARG A 33 -25.80 -26.18 -0.92
CA ARG A 33 -27.20 -26.32 -1.34
C ARG A 33 -27.35 -26.69 -2.79
N LEU A 34 -26.53 -26.15 -3.67
CA LEU A 34 -26.52 -26.51 -5.08
C LEU A 34 -26.05 -27.94 -5.28
N LEU A 35 -25.01 -28.38 -4.60
CA LEU A 35 -24.55 -29.76 -4.61
C LEU A 35 -25.65 -30.72 -4.17
N ALA A 36 -26.32 -30.43 -3.06
CA ALA A 36 -27.46 -31.23 -2.61
C ALA A 36 -28.62 -31.27 -3.60
N HIS A 37 -28.83 -30.23 -4.39
CA HIS A 37 -29.87 -30.19 -5.44
C HIS A 37 -29.48 -30.99 -6.66
N TYR A 38 -28.19 -31.12 -6.97
CA TYR A 38 -27.67 -31.86 -8.13
C TYR A 38 -27.09 -33.23 -7.75
N ASP A 39 -27.54 -33.82 -6.65
CA ASP A 39 -27.08 -35.14 -6.18
C ASP A 39 -25.53 -35.26 -6.08
N ASP A 40 -24.87 -34.21 -5.57
CA ASP A 40 -23.43 -34.05 -5.47
C ASP A 40 -22.67 -34.03 -6.82
N ASP A 41 -23.37 -33.79 -7.92
CA ASP A 41 -22.75 -33.58 -9.23
C ASP A 41 -22.19 -32.17 -9.36
N LEU A 42 -20.92 -32.00 -8.96
CA LEU A 42 -20.20 -30.73 -9.01
C LEU A 42 -20.10 -30.16 -10.45
N GLN A 43 -19.95 -31.05 -11.47
CA GLN A 43 -19.85 -30.57 -12.85
C GLN A 43 -21.16 -29.91 -13.30
N ALA A 44 -22.30 -30.48 -12.93
CA ALA A 44 -23.62 -29.92 -13.23
C ALA A 44 -23.80 -28.56 -12.52
N VAL A 45 -23.32 -28.40 -11.27
CA VAL A 45 -23.33 -27.10 -10.55
C VAL A 45 -22.49 -26.07 -11.28
N LEU A 46 -21.25 -26.42 -11.67
CA LEU A 46 -20.36 -25.52 -12.37
C LEU A 46 -20.90 -25.06 -13.71
N ASP A 47 -21.44 -25.97 -14.49
CA ASP A 47 -21.99 -25.70 -15.84
C ASP A 47 -23.23 -24.79 -15.80
N ASN A 48 -24.04 -24.88 -14.75
CA ASN A 48 -25.31 -24.16 -14.66
C ASN A 48 -25.28 -22.89 -13.78
N HIS A 49 -24.36 -22.81 -12.82
CA HIS A 49 -24.39 -21.75 -11.79
C HIS A 49 -23.10 -20.98 -11.64
N VAL A 50 -22.01 -21.39 -12.29
CA VAL A 50 -20.72 -20.71 -12.17
C VAL A 50 -20.32 -20.04 -13.48
N GLU A 51 -20.11 -18.75 -13.44
CA GLU A 51 -19.60 -17.97 -14.55
C GLU A 51 -18.14 -17.59 -14.28
N VAL A 52 -17.28 -17.77 -15.29
CA VAL A 52 -15.90 -17.32 -15.23
C VAL A 52 -15.82 -15.89 -15.77
N VAL A 53 -15.50 -14.96 -14.89
CA VAL A 53 -15.36 -13.54 -15.26
C VAL A 53 -13.92 -13.08 -15.11
N ARG A 54 -13.51 -12.16 -15.97
CA ARG A 54 -12.21 -11.48 -15.85
C ARG A 54 -12.29 -10.46 -14.72
N LEU A 55 -11.47 -10.66 -13.69
CA LEU A 55 -11.29 -9.68 -12.64
C LEU A 55 -10.37 -8.57 -13.15
N ILE A 56 -10.84 -7.32 -13.11
CA ILE A 56 -10.03 -6.12 -13.34
C ILE A 56 -9.89 -5.42 -12.00
N ALA A 57 -8.65 -5.31 -11.53
CA ALA A 57 -8.37 -4.60 -10.30
C ALA A 57 -8.70 -3.10 -10.48
N ASP A 58 -9.56 -2.57 -9.60
CA ASP A 58 -10.06 -1.20 -9.68
C ASP A 58 -10.37 -0.68 -8.27
N GLU A 59 -9.59 0.29 -7.80
CA GLU A 59 -9.76 0.90 -6.49
C GLU A 59 -11.11 1.60 -6.34
N ASN A 60 -11.57 2.31 -7.38
CA ASN A 60 -12.86 3.03 -7.34
C ASN A 60 -14.06 2.09 -7.18
N LYS A 61 -13.92 0.84 -7.65
CA LYS A 61 -14.93 -0.21 -7.51
C LYS A 61 -14.69 -1.08 -6.28
N ARG A 62 -13.65 -0.80 -5.51
CA ARG A 62 -13.23 -1.62 -4.36
C ARG A 62 -13.10 -3.10 -4.74
N GLN A 63 -12.42 -3.36 -5.84
CA GLN A 63 -12.27 -4.68 -6.43
C GLN A 63 -10.80 -5.05 -6.55
N ALA A 64 -10.34 -5.97 -5.74
CA ALA A 64 -8.95 -6.42 -5.64
C ALA A 64 -7.92 -5.33 -5.31
N ILE A 65 -8.34 -4.09 -5.13
CA ILE A 65 -7.52 -2.99 -4.60
C ILE A 65 -8.38 -2.22 -3.59
N GLU A 66 -7.88 -2.08 -2.39
CA GLU A 66 -8.53 -1.30 -1.34
C GLU A 66 -7.51 -0.45 -0.62
N THR A 67 -7.79 0.85 -0.49
CA THR A 67 -7.02 1.75 0.34
C THR A 67 -7.75 1.97 1.66
N PHE A 68 -7.05 1.72 2.76
CA PHE A 68 -7.54 1.90 4.12
C PHE A 68 -6.76 3.01 4.80
N GLU A 69 -7.49 3.98 5.36
CA GLU A 69 -6.93 5.08 6.14
C GLU A 69 -7.61 5.15 7.50
N PRO A 70 -6.87 5.00 8.62
CA PRO A 70 -7.44 5.12 9.96
C PRO A 70 -7.95 6.56 10.22
N LYS A 71 -9.24 6.76 10.34
CA LYS A 71 -9.85 8.10 10.53
C LYS A 71 -9.61 8.68 11.92
N ASP A 72 -9.60 7.85 12.96
CA ASP A 72 -9.39 8.29 14.35
C ASP A 72 -8.55 7.26 15.12
N LYS A 73 -7.49 7.74 15.81
CA LYS A 73 -6.65 6.89 16.68
C LYS A 73 -7.38 6.29 17.88
N LYS A 74 -8.48 6.89 18.31
CA LYS A 74 -9.18 6.49 19.55
C LYS A 74 -10.46 5.70 19.33
N ASN A 75 -11.03 5.79 18.14
CA ASN A 75 -12.33 5.18 17.84
C ASN A 75 -12.21 4.37 16.54
N GLN A 76 -11.29 3.40 16.55
CA GLN A 76 -11.10 2.50 15.43
C GLN A 76 -12.11 1.37 15.49
N ASP A 77 -12.73 1.06 14.36
CA ASP A 77 -13.73 0.01 14.23
C ASP A 77 -13.16 -1.13 13.37
N GLU A 78 -13.07 -2.31 13.98
CA GLU A 78 -12.63 -3.53 13.32
C GLU A 78 -13.50 -3.89 12.10
N THR A 79 -14.77 -3.45 12.12
CA THR A 79 -15.71 -3.75 11.04
C THR A 79 -15.33 -3.09 9.70
N GLU A 80 -14.63 -1.97 9.73
CA GLU A 80 -14.09 -1.36 8.50
C GLU A 80 -13.05 -2.27 7.80
N LEU A 81 -12.29 -3.05 8.58
CA LEU A 81 -11.29 -3.99 8.07
C LEU A 81 -11.90 -5.33 7.66
N THR A 82 -12.77 -5.89 8.50
CA THR A 82 -13.24 -7.28 8.38
C THR A 82 -14.64 -7.40 7.77
N GLY A 83 -15.45 -6.36 7.82
CA GLY A 83 -16.88 -6.38 7.51
C GLY A 83 -17.75 -6.47 8.76
N ASP A 84 -19.07 -6.37 8.61
CA ASP A 84 -20.03 -6.29 9.70
C ASP A 84 -21.29 -7.12 9.43
N VAL A 85 -22.07 -7.29 10.46
CA VAL A 85 -23.35 -7.97 10.40
C VAL A 85 -24.39 -7.05 9.75
N ASN A 86 -25.11 -7.59 8.76
CA ASN A 86 -26.19 -6.86 8.11
C ASN A 86 -27.52 -7.08 8.82
N TYR A 87 -27.96 -6.11 9.62
CA TYR A 87 -29.17 -6.19 10.42
C TYR A 87 -30.45 -6.46 9.60
N SER A 88 -30.51 -5.98 8.36
CA SER A 88 -31.64 -6.26 7.47
C SER A 88 -31.69 -7.73 7.08
N LYS A 89 -30.53 -8.38 6.92
CA LYS A 89 -30.43 -9.80 6.58
C LYS A 89 -30.67 -10.69 7.80
N ILE A 90 -30.32 -10.24 9.01
CA ILE A 90 -30.61 -10.97 10.26
C ILE A 90 -32.10 -11.25 10.41
N ALA A 91 -32.94 -10.27 10.09
CA ALA A 91 -34.40 -10.42 10.18
C ALA A 91 -34.94 -11.54 9.28
N VAL A 92 -34.20 -11.90 8.23
CA VAL A 92 -34.60 -12.92 7.24
C VAL A 92 -33.94 -14.27 7.53
N TYR A 93 -32.65 -14.26 7.85
CA TYR A 93 -31.83 -15.49 7.91
C TYR A 93 -31.45 -15.90 9.34
N GLY A 94 -31.50 -14.97 10.30
CA GLY A 94 -31.00 -15.17 11.66
C GLY A 94 -29.57 -14.70 11.86
N GLU A 95 -29.19 -14.46 13.11
CA GLU A 95 -27.89 -13.86 13.48
C GLU A 95 -26.69 -14.76 13.17
N SER A 96 -26.85 -16.08 13.29
CA SER A 96 -25.76 -17.05 13.07
C SER A 96 -25.66 -17.56 11.64
N ASP A 97 -26.47 -17.04 10.73
CA ASP A 97 -26.45 -17.47 9.33
C ASP A 97 -25.36 -16.69 8.57
N PRO A 98 -24.43 -17.35 7.87
CA PRO A 98 -23.34 -16.67 7.16
C PRO A 98 -23.81 -15.66 6.11
N ARG A 99 -25.06 -15.78 5.62
CA ARG A 99 -25.66 -14.81 4.71
C ARG A 99 -26.05 -13.50 5.38
N SER A 100 -26.10 -13.46 6.71
CA SER A 100 -26.39 -12.25 7.48
C SER A 100 -25.18 -11.34 7.67
N PHE A 101 -24.02 -11.77 7.22
CA PHE A 101 -22.81 -10.97 7.28
C PHE A 101 -22.55 -10.23 5.95
N ASP A 102 -21.97 -9.04 6.05
CA ASP A 102 -21.55 -8.23 4.91
C ASP A 102 -20.04 -8.30 4.75
N TYR A 103 -19.58 -9.03 3.75
CA TYR A 103 -18.17 -9.25 3.42
C TYR A 103 -17.55 -8.07 2.66
N SER A 104 -17.86 -6.84 3.08
CA SER A 104 -17.43 -5.60 2.44
C SER A 104 -16.27 -4.90 3.15
N GLY A 105 -15.66 -5.55 4.14
CA GLY A 105 -14.48 -5.03 4.82
C GLY A 105 -13.27 -4.90 3.89
N ALA A 106 -12.32 -4.03 4.25
CA ALA A 106 -11.17 -3.71 3.42
C ALA A 106 -10.33 -4.95 3.05
N PHE A 107 -10.16 -5.91 3.97
CA PHE A 107 -9.49 -7.17 3.67
C PHE A 107 -10.23 -8.01 2.62
N CYS A 108 -11.56 -8.06 2.69
CA CYS A 108 -12.36 -8.82 1.71
C CYS A 108 -12.31 -8.18 0.32
N ASN A 109 -12.38 -6.85 0.25
CA ASN A 109 -12.32 -6.12 -1.03
C ASN A 109 -10.94 -6.21 -1.69
N ALA A 110 -9.87 -6.20 -0.90
CA ALA A 110 -8.51 -6.35 -1.37
C ALA A 110 -8.12 -7.80 -1.68
N ASN A 111 -9.00 -8.76 -1.42
CA ASN A 111 -8.68 -10.18 -1.59
C ASN A 111 -8.26 -10.47 -3.03
N ARG A 112 -7.18 -11.23 -3.17
CA ARG A 112 -6.49 -11.55 -4.43
C ARG A 112 -5.87 -10.38 -5.16
N GLY A 113 -5.58 -9.31 -4.42
CA GLY A 113 -5.00 -8.10 -4.94
C GLY A 113 -4.12 -7.38 -3.94
N ILE A 114 -4.34 -6.08 -3.77
CA ILE A 114 -3.49 -5.20 -2.97
C ILE A 114 -4.32 -4.50 -1.90
N PHE A 115 -3.95 -4.70 -0.65
CA PHE A 115 -4.38 -3.88 0.47
C PHE A 115 -3.35 -2.76 0.69
N SER A 116 -3.77 -1.51 0.57
CA SER A 116 -2.95 -0.33 0.82
C SER A 116 -3.36 0.35 2.12
N GLY A 117 -2.53 0.27 3.16
CA GLY A 117 -2.76 0.92 4.45
C GLY A 117 -2.04 2.26 4.53
N GLU A 118 -2.78 3.36 4.56
CA GLU A 118 -2.23 4.68 4.85
C GLU A 118 -2.01 4.83 6.35
N GLU A 119 -0.88 5.41 6.73
CA GLU A 119 -0.55 5.63 8.14
C GLU A 119 -0.79 4.39 9.04
N LEU A 120 -0.49 3.21 8.52
CA LEU A 120 -0.86 1.92 9.10
C LEU A 120 -0.42 1.79 10.56
N LEU A 121 0.74 2.33 10.93
CA LEU A 121 1.26 2.25 12.30
C LEU A 121 0.57 3.21 13.29
N LYS A 122 -0.37 4.04 12.84
CA LYS A 122 -1.28 4.77 13.72
C LYS A 122 -2.39 3.91 14.31
N LEU A 123 -2.60 2.72 13.74
CA LEU A 123 -3.54 1.75 14.30
C LEU A 123 -3.16 1.33 15.71
N GLN A 124 -4.18 1.06 16.51
CA GLN A 124 -4.00 0.44 17.81
C GLN A 124 -3.42 -0.97 17.63
N ARG A 125 -2.71 -1.44 18.64
CA ARG A 125 -1.99 -2.72 18.58
C ARG A 125 -2.92 -3.90 18.27
N GLU A 126 -4.10 -3.87 18.83
CA GLU A 126 -5.13 -4.91 18.67
C GLU A 126 -5.45 -5.13 17.18
N PHE A 127 -5.59 -4.05 16.42
CA PHE A 127 -5.82 -4.12 14.97
C PHE A 127 -4.60 -4.62 14.19
N LEU A 128 -3.39 -4.31 14.65
CA LEU A 128 -2.17 -4.79 14.00
C LEU A 128 -2.02 -6.32 14.12
N TYR A 129 -2.64 -6.96 15.11
CA TYR A 129 -2.68 -8.42 15.18
C TYR A 129 -3.52 -9.06 14.07
N ASP A 130 -4.57 -8.39 13.57
CA ASP A 130 -5.33 -8.88 12.43
C ASP A 130 -4.47 -8.94 11.17
N PHE A 131 -3.55 -7.98 11.01
CA PHE A 131 -2.57 -8.02 9.92
C PHE A 131 -1.57 -9.18 10.07
N LEU A 132 -1.24 -9.59 11.28
CA LEU A 132 -0.40 -10.78 11.49
C LEU A 132 -1.12 -12.05 11.04
N HIS A 133 -2.39 -12.20 11.40
CA HIS A 133 -3.20 -13.33 10.95
C HIS A 133 -3.38 -13.30 9.43
N ALA A 134 -3.65 -12.12 8.88
CA ALA A 134 -3.78 -11.93 7.45
C ALA A 134 -2.52 -12.31 6.67
N THR A 135 -1.33 -11.96 7.18
CA THR A 135 -0.05 -12.22 6.50
C THR A 135 0.49 -13.62 6.73
N GLN A 136 0.28 -14.21 7.91
CA GLN A 136 0.85 -15.49 8.29
C GLN A 136 -0.08 -16.67 8.00
N GLU A 137 -1.34 -16.56 8.41
CA GLU A 137 -2.32 -17.62 8.27
C GLU A 137 -3.19 -17.46 7.02
N GLN A 138 -3.04 -16.34 6.32
CA GLN A 138 -3.86 -15.96 5.16
C GLN A 138 -5.36 -16.04 5.48
N THR A 139 -5.72 -15.65 6.70
CA THR A 139 -7.10 -15.67 7.19
C THR A 139 -7.38 -14.45 8.04
N ILE A 140 -8.65 -14.06 8.06
CA ILE A 140 -9.20 -13.11 9.03
C ILE A 140 -10.37 -13.76 9.78
N LYS A 141 -10.59 -13.32 11.00
CA LYS A 141 -11.72 -13.79 11.83
C LYS A 141 -12.60 -12.61 12.23
N PRO A 142 -13.63 -12.29 11.43
CA PRO A 142 -14.57 -11.24 11.79
C PRO A 142 -15.31 -11.60 13.09
N LYS A 143 -15.75 -10.56 13.80
CA LYS A 143 -16.54 -10.74 15.02
C LYS A 143 -17.85 -11.47 14.68
N ASN A 144 -18.18 -12.50 15.44
CA ASN A 144 -19.38 -13.33 15.30
C ASN A 144 -19.53 -14.08 13.97
N ASN A 145 -18.43 -14.24 13.21
CA ASN A 145 -18.46 -14.94 11.93
C ASN A 145 -17.36 -16.02 11.84
N PRO A 146 -17.53 -17.01 10.98
CA PRO A 146 -16.49 -17.94 10.63
C PRO A 146 -15.26 -17.23 10.09
N ARG A 147 -14.12 -17.93 10.16
CA ARG A 147 -12.86 -17.49 9.56
C ARG A 147 -13.04 -17.39 8.04
N ILE A 148 -12.42 -16.37 7.46
CA ILE A 148 -12.43 -16.11 6.02
C ILE A 148 -11.00 -16.22 5.51
N ASP A 149 -10.80 -16.98 4.46
CA ASP A 149 -9.51 -17.06 3.77
C ASP A 149 -9.29 -15.83 2.90
N ILE A 150 -8.08 -15.28 2.99
CA ILE A 150 -7.66 -14.13 2.20
C ILE A 150 -6.27 -14.37 1.60
N ASP A 151 -6.06 -13.86 0.39
CA ASP A 151 -4.78 -13.88 -0.30
C ASP A 151 -4.53 -12.51 -0.92
N GLN A 152 -3.65 -11.74 -0.30
CA GLN A 152 -3.41 -10.36 -0.71
C GLN A 152 -1.99 -9.90 -0.39
N VAL A 153 -1.53 -8.94 -1.16
CA VAL A 153 -0.30 -8.19 -0.84
C VAL A 153 -0.69 -7.00 0.03
N ILE A 154 -0.10 -6.92 1.21
CA ILE A 154 -0.33 -5.80 2.14
C ILE A 154 0.83 -4.82 2.02
N VAL A 155 0.52 -3.58 1.67
CA VAL A 155 1.47 -2.46 1.62
C VAL A 155 1.03 -1.41 2.63
N GLY A 156 1.83 -1.21 3.68
CA GLY A 156 1.58 -0.19 4.69
C GLY A 156 2.48 1.02 4.46
N ARG A 157 1.91 2.21 4.46
CA ARG A 157 2.65 3.47 4.48
C ARG A 157 2.63 4.06 5.87
N THR A 158 3.76 4.62 6.30
CA THR A 158 3.90 5.27 7.60
C THR A 158 5.01 6.30 7.56
N ASN A 159 5.05 7.18 8.55
CA ASN A 159 6.14 8.12 8.74
C ASN A 159 7.21 7.59 9.71
N MET A 160 8.38 8.19 9.71
CA MET A 160 9.51 7.76 10.55
C MET A 160 9.24 7.84 12.06
N PRO A 161 8.57 8.88 12.61
CA PRO A 161 8.25 8.92 14.03
C PRO A 161 7.38 7.75 14.47
N GLU A 162 6.29 7.46 13.77
CA GLU A 162 5.38 6.34 14.08
C GLU A 162 6.11 4.98 13.95
N TYR A 163 7.00 4.85 12.95
CA TYR A 163 7.79 3.64 12.78
C TYR A 163 8.74 3.42 13.97
N ARG A 164 9.45 4.46 14.44
CA ARG A 164 10.37 4.35 15.58
C ARG A 164 9.63 3.95 16.85
N ASP A 165 8.48 4.58 17.11
CA ASP A 165 7.65 4.26 18.27
C ASP A 165 7.23 2.78 18.31
N LYS A 166 6.92 2.21 17.15
CA LYS A 166 6.49 0.81 17.03
C LYS A 166 7.66 -0.17 16.97
N ARG A 167 8.77 0.21 16.36
CA ARG A 167 9.97 -0.63 16.28
C ARG A 167 10.53 -0.94 17.66
N ASP A 168 10.53 0.05 18.53
CA ASP A 168 11.14 -0.05 19.86
C ASP A 168 10.17 -0.66 20.92
N ASP A 169 8.93 -1.00 20.51
CA ASP A 169 7.95 -1.69 21.35
C ASP A 169 8.17 -3.21 21.28
N GLU A 170 8.65 -3.84 22.37
CA GLU A 170 8.88 -5.29 22.47
C GLU A 170 7.66 -6.12 22.05
N LYS A 171 6.45 -5.61 22.29
CA LYS A 171 5.21 -6.30 21.91
C LYS A 171 4.92 -6.28 20.41
N MET A 172 5.67 -5.51 19.64
CA MET A 172 5.59 -5.43 18.19
C MET A 172 6.64 -6.29 17.48
N GLU A 173 7.49 -7.02 18.21
CA GLU A 173 8.53 -7.87 17.64
C GLU A 173 7.98 -8.82 16.57
N ALA A 174 6.89 -9.52 16.87
CA ALA A 174 6.27 -10.44 15.92
C ALA A 174 5.75 -9.77 14.64
N PHE A 175 5.32 -8.51 14.71
CA PHE A 175 4.93 -7.71 13.55
C PHE A 175 6.16 -7.27 12.75
N ASN A 176 7.18 -6.79 13.42
CA ASN A 176 8.40 -6.30 12.81
C ASN A 176 9.13 -7.42 12.05
N ASP A 177 9.19 -8.63 12.62
CA ASP A 177 9.82 -9.81 12.00
C ASP A 177 9.15 -10.24 10.67
N ARG A 178 7.88 -9.92 10.50
CA ARG A 178 7.09 -10.31 9.32
C ARG A 178 6.93 -9.18 8.32
N THR A 179 7.45 -8.00 8.65
CA THR A 179 7.30 -6.79 7.84
C THR A 179 8.63 -6.47 7.16
N LYS A 180 8.62 -6.36 5.84
CA LYS A 180 9.78 -5.87 5.11
C LYS A 180 9.70 -4.36 5.02
N ARG A 181 10.60 -3.67 5.70
CA ARG A 181 10.74 -2.23 5.58
C ARG A 181 11.34 -1.86 4.22
N ILE A 182 10.75 -0.88 3.57
CA ILE A 182 11.28 -0.24 2.36
C ILE A 182 11.33 1.26 2.65
N ASP A 183 12.55 1.81 2.67
CA ASP A 183 12.75 3.25 2.86
C ASP A 183 12.48 3.98 1.55
N PHE A 184 11.74 5.09 1.66
CA PHE A 184 11.40 5.93 0.53
C PHE A 184 12.00 7.33 0.77
N PRO A 185 13.23 7.57 0.31
CA PRO A 185 13.90 8.84 0.50
C PRO A 185 13.26 9.94 -0.35
N TYR A 186 13.48 11.18 0.04
CA TYR A 186 13.24 12.34 -0.82
C TYR A 186 14.11 12.27 -2.07
N VAL A 187 13.64 12.89 -3.13
CA VAL A 187 14.39 13.05 -4.38
C VAL A 187 15.72 13.78 -4.09
N LEU A 188 16.80 13.27 -4.65
CA LEU A 188 18.15 13.83 -4.50
C LEU A 188 18.66 14.48 -5.80
N GLU A 189 17.90 14.36 -6.87
CA GLU A 189 18.09 15.03 -8.14
C GLU A 189 17.34 16.38 -8.13
N TYR A 190 18.06 17.50 -8.10
CA TYR A 190 17.44 18.82 -7.92
C TYR A 190 16.59 19.25 -9.15
N THR A 191 16.88 18.76 -10.34
CA THR A 191 16.05 19.01 -11.53
C THR A 191 14.71 18.28 -11.44
N GLU A 192 14.68 17.06 -10.89
CA GLU A 192 13.44 16.33 -10.62
C GLU A 192 12.64 16.98 -9.49
N GLU A 193 13.30 17.47 -8.46
CA GLU A 193 12.66 18.25 -7.40
C GLU A 193 12.01 19.53 -7.96
N ALA A 194 12.68 20.25 -8.85
CA ALA A 194 12.14 21.41 -9.55
C ALA A 194 10.90 21.03 -10.40
N ASN A 195 10.88 19.82 -10.99
CA ASN A 195 9.71 19.31 -11.72
C ASN A 195 8.51 19.06 -10.79
N ILE A 196 8.75 18.64 -9.54
CA ILE A 196 7.70 18.50 -8.53
C ILE A 196 7.08 19.88 -8.25
N TYR A 197 7.88 20.90 -8.02
CA TYR A 197 7.38 22.27 -7.78
C TYR A 197 6.58 22.81 -8.96
N ARG A 198 7.03 22.56 -10.19
CA ARG A 198 6.31 22.95 -11.40
C ARG A 198 4.93 22.33 -11.45
N LYS A 199 4.83 21.02 -11.15
CA LYS A 199 3.54 20.31 -11.09
C LYS A 199 2.63 20.84 -9.98
N LEU A 200 3.19 21.21 -8.82
CA LEU A 200 2.41 21.77 -7.71
C LEU A 200 1.86 23.14 -8.10
N LEU A 201 2.65 24.00 -8.75
CA LEU A 201 2.22 25.30 -9.22
C LEU A 201 1.19 25.21 -10.35
N ASP A 202 1.36 24.29 -11.30
CA ASP A 202 0.42 24.05 -12.40
C ASP A 202 -0.94 23.53 -11.90
N GLY A 203 -0.93 22.78 -10.81
CA GLY A 203 -2.14 22.23 -10.16
C GLY A 203 -2.81 23.20 -9.17
N ALA A 204 -2.14 24.26 -8.77
CA ALA A 204 -2.69 25.28 -7.89
C ALA A 204 -3.51 26.28 -8.69
N ASP A 205 -4.65 26.70 -8.15
CA ASP A 205 -5.51 27.74 -8.75
C ASP A 205 -4.89 29.15 -8.51
N VAL A 206 -3.63 29.28 -8.91
CA VAL A 206 -2.84 30.51 -8.72
C VAL A 206 -2.90 31.32 -10.04
N PRO A 207 -3.07 32.64 -9.99
CA PRO A 207 -2.98 33.45 -11.18
C PRO A 207 -1.69 33.19 -11.95
N SER A 208 -1.71 33.22 -13.27
CA SER A 208 -0.54 32.93 -14.11
C SER A 208 0.63 33.84 -13.72
N ILE A 209 1.55 33.31 -12.93
CA ILE A 209 2.73 34.01 -12.44
C ILE A 209 3.91 33.61 -13.30
N ASN A 210 4.62 34.63 -13.71
CA ASN A 210 5.88 34.42 -14.42
C ASN A 210 6.96 34.09 -13.40
N VAL A 211 7.26 32.80 -13.24
CA VAL A 211 8.38 32.34 -12.41
C VAL A 211 9.67 32.60 -13.21
N GLU A 212 10.57 33.37 -12.64
CA GLU A 212 11.87 33.66 -13.26
C GLU A 212 12.62 32.35 -13.60
N PRO A 213 13.36 32.33 -14.73
CA PRO A 213 14.20 31.19 -15.08
C PRO A 213 15.11 30.77 -13.90
N HIS A 214 15.28 29.48 -13.70
CA HIS A 214 16.10 28.88 -12.64
C HIS A 214 15.61 29.04 -11.19
N THR A 215 14.52 29.77 -10.90
CA THR A 215 13.98 29.90 -9.53
C THR A 215 13.65 28.53 -8.93
N LEU A 216 12.93 27.69 -9.68
CA LEU A 216 12.56 26.35 -9.21
C LEU A 216 13.77 25.42 -9.09
N GLU A 217 14.74 25.53 -9.99
CA GLU A 217 15.99 24.77 -9.92
C GLU A 217 16.82 25.16 -8.69
N MET A 218 16.90 26.44 -8.37
CA MET A 218 17.60 26.92 -7.16
C MET A 218 16.90 26.49 -5.89
N ALA A 219 15.56 26.51 -5.86
CA ALA A 219 14.78 26.00 -4.76
C ALA A 219 14.96 24.47 -4.60
N GLY A 220 14.99 23.73 -5.70
CA GLY A 220 15.27 22.29 -5.72
C GLY A 220 16.69 21.99 -5.22
N LEU A 221 17.68 22.73 -5.68
CA LEU A 221 19.06 22.58 -5.21
C LEU A 221 19.17 22.85 -3.70
N PHE A 222 18.52 23.92 -3.21
CA PHE A 222 18.49 24.21 -1.78
C PHE A 222 17.85 23.06 -0.98
N ALA A 223 16.70 22.55 -1.41
CA ALA A 223 16.05 21.45 -0.74
C ALA A 223 16.94 20.17 -0.73
N VAL A 224 17.54 19.84 -1.86
CA VAL A 224 18.45 18.68 -1.99
C VAL A 224 19.64 18.83 -1.06
N LEU A 225 20.27 20.00 -0.98
CA LEU A 225 21.40 20.24 -0.07
C LEU A 225 21.05 20.00 1.41
N THR A 226 19.79 20.17 1.82
CA THR A 226 19.35 19.85 3.19
C THR A 226 19.15 18.36 3.44
N ARG A 227 19.15 17.54 2.40
CA ARG A 227 18.89 16.09 2.42
C ARG A 227 20.15 15.26 2.27
N LEU A 228 21.22 15.88 1.77
CA LEU A 228 22.51 15.22 1.55
C LEU A 228 23.29 15.08 2.85
N GLU A 229 23.93 13.92 3.00
CA GLU A 229 24.91 13.67 4.06
C GLU A 229 26.29 14.16 3.63
N ASP A 230 27.06 14.66 4.60
CA ASP A 230 28.45 15.05 4.38
C ASP A 230 29.34 13.81 4.19
N VAL A 231 30.21 13.82 3.21
CA VAL A 231 31.13 12.70 2.89
C VAL A 231 32.57 13.09 3.25
N ASP A 232 33.42 12.10 3.59
CA ASP A 232 34.82 12.34 4.02
C ASP A 232 35.77 12.71 2.87
N THR A 233 35.25 12.84 1.67
CA THR A 233 36.02 13.28 0.51
C THR A 233 36.00 14.81 0.40
N ASP A 234 37.06 15.42 -0.16
CA ASP A 234 37.13 16.86 -0.46
C ASP A 234 36.08 17.30 -1.53
N VAL A 235 34.90 16.67 -1.51
CA VAL A 235 33.80 16.96 -2.43
C VAL A 235 32.87 17.98 -1.77
N ASP A 236 32.73 19.13 -2.41
CA ASP A 236 31.75 20.13 -2.01
C ASP A 236 30.32 19.61 -2.19
N MET A 237 29.43 19.93 -1.24
CA MET A 237 28.02 19.48 -1.24
C MET A 237 27.27 19.88 -2.51
N VAL A 238 27.59 21.03 -3.10
CA VAL A 238 27.00 21.46 -4.39
C VAL A 238 27.51 20.58 -5.54
N ALA A 239 28.80 20.20 -5.49
CA ALA A 239 29.36 19.27 -6.48
C ALA A 239 28.73 17.87 -6.34
N LYS A 240 28.50 17.41 -5.11
CA LYS A 240 27.77 16.16 -4.84
C LYS A 240 26.34 16.21 -5.37
N ALA A 241 25.58 17.28 -5.09
CA ALA A 241 24.22 17.47 -5.60
C ALA A 241 24.17 17.46 -7.14
N LYS A 242 25.13 18.10 -7.79
CA LYS A 242 25.27 18.10 -9.25
C LYS A 242 25.62 16.73 -9.81
N ALA A 243 26.47 15.98 -9.12
CA ALA A 243 26.81 14.62 -9.51
C ALA A 243 25.59 13.69 -9.45
N TYR A 244 24.75 13.81 -8.41
CA TYR A 244 23.53 13.04 -8.28
C TYR A 244 22.52 13.38 -9.38
N ASP A 245 22.37 14.67 -9.69
CA ASP A 245 21.46 15.15 -10.75
C ASP A 245 21.88 14.70 -12.15
N ALA A 246 23.21 14.71 -12.40
CA ALA A 246 23.77 14.27 -13.68
C ALA A 246 23.70 12.74 -13.86
N GLY A 247 23.54 11.98 -12.79
CA GLY A 247 23.52 10.52 -12.80
C GLY A 247 24.79 9.87 -13.33
N ALA A 248 24.77 8.58 -13.55
CA ALA A 248 25.93 7.80 -14.04
C ALA A 248 26.41 8.21 -15.45
N ALA A 249 25.62 8.97 -16.20
CA ALA A 249 25.97 9.36 -17.58
C ALA A 249 27.07 10.42 -17.68
N ASN A 250 27.33 11.17 -16.61
CA ASN A 250 28.36 12.24 -16.54
C ASN A 250 29.44 11.95 -15.48
N ALA A 251 29.73 10.70 -15.24
CA ALA A 251 30.68 10.21 -14.23
C ALA A 251 32.17 10.55 -14.52
N ASP A 252 32.46 11.55 -15.36
CA ASP A 252 33.84 11.91 -15.70
C ASP A 252 34.63 12.50 -14.52
N THR A 253 33.98 12.83 -13.38
CA THR A 253 34.68 13.48 -12.26
C THR A 253 34.37 12.93 -10.86
N LEU A 254 33.19 12.34 -10.62
CA LEU A 254 32.80 11.83 -9.30
C LEU A 254 32.05 10.49 -9.42
N ASP A 255 32.51 9.50 -8.68
CA ASP A 255 31.86 8.20 -8.60
C ASP A 255 30.62 8.29 -7.70
N VAL A 256 29.43 8.38 -8.33
CA VAL A 256 28.14 8.54 -7.63
C VAL A 256 27.81 7.32 -6.76
N GLU A 257 28.19 6.10 -7.16
CA GLU A 257 27.95 4.89 -6.37
C GLU A 257 28.78 4.94 -5.09
N LYS A 258 30.04 5.30 -5.20
CA LYS A 258 30.91 5.46 -4.04
C LYS A 258 30.43 6.56 -3.08
N LEU A 259 29.96 7.69 -3.59
CA LEU A 259 29.39 8.76 -2.77
C LEU A 259 28.14 8.30 -2.03
N ARG A 260 27.29 7.50 -2.64
CA ARG A 260 26.11 6.90 -2.01
C ARG A 260 26.49 5.87 -0.93
N GLU A 261 27.48 5.05 -1.17
CA GLU A 261 28.00 4.10 -0.19
C GLU A 261 28.55 4.81 1.05
N GLU A 262 29.41 5.81 0.85
CA GLU A 262 29.97 6.61 1.94
C GLU A 262 28.89 7.36 2.74
N ALA A 263 27.88 7.90 2.06
CA ALA A 263 26.75 8.55 2.72
C ALA A 263 25.90 7.55 3.51
N ALA A 264 25.69 6.34 2.99
CA ALA A 264 24.94 5.27 3.66
C ALA A 264 25.65 4.80 4.95
N GLU A 265 26.98 4.78 4.98
CA GLU A 265 27.74 4.42 6.17
C GLU A 265 27.64 5.46 7.29
N LYS A 266 27.44 6.73 6.95
CA LYS A 266 27.36 7.85 7.91
C LYS A 266 25.95 8.14 8.41
N ALA A 267 24.97 7.91 7.57
CA ALA A 267 23.57 8.25 7.85
C ALA A 267 22.93 7.24 8.80
N ASP A 268 22.41 7.68 9.94
CA ASP A 268 21.65 6.82 10.88
C ASP A 268 20.41 6.20 10.24
N ILE A 269 19.77 6.90 9.31
CA ILE A 269 18.49 6.52 8.68
C ILE A 269 18.55 6.46 7.16
N GLY A 270 19.69 6.71 6.56
CA GLY A 270 19.89 6.81 5.11
C GLY A 270 19.79 8.23 4.57
N GLU A 271 20.60 8.50 3.53
CA GLU A 271 20.60 9.80 2.85
C GLU A 271 19.24 10.07 2.19
N GLY A 272 18.76 11.30 2.27
CA GLY A 272 17.45 11.67 1.76
C GLY A 272 16.26 11.33 2.67
N MET A 273 16.48 10.68 3.81
CA MET A 273 15.41 10.36 4.77
C MET A 273 15.10 11.52 5.72
N SER A 274 15.88 12.58 5.70
CA SER A 274 15.70 13.82 6.45
C SER A 274 15.81 15.03 5.53
N GLY A 275 15.56 16.24 6.05
CA GLY A 275 15.64 17.49 5.32
C GLY A 275 14.27 18.08 4.97
N ILE A 276 14.28 19.13 4.16
CA ILE A 276 13.08 19.91 3.81
C ILE A 276 12.23 19.14 2.80
N SER A 277 10.92 19.03 3.06
CA SER A 277 9.98 18.35 2.16
C SER A 277 9.63 19.21 0.94
N ALA A 278 9.29 18.55 -0.18
CA ALA A 278 8.80 19.22 -1.38
C ALA A 278 7.52 20.04 -1.13
N ARG A 279 6.66 19.58 -0.22
CA ARG A 279 5.44 20.31 0.17
C ARG A 279 5.78 21.62 0.84
N PHE A 280 6.69 21.61 1.82
CA PHE A 280 7.10 22.82 2.51
C PHE A 280 7.65 23.89 1.56
N VAL A 281 8.55 23.49 0.64
CA VAL A 281 9.10 24.43 -0.35
C VAL A 281 8.03 24.91 -1.33
N GLY A 282 7.11 24.03 -1.73
CA GLY A 282 5.97 24.38 -2.59
C GLY A 282 5.04 25.41 -1.95
N ASP A 283 4.76 25.27 -0.65
CA ASP A 283 3.94 26.20 0.13
C ASP A 283 4.66 27.55 0.26
N GLU A 284 5.96 27.58 0.58
CA GLU A 284 6.77 28.83 0.65
C GLU A 284 6.85 29.56 -0.70
N ILE A 285 6.99 28.82 -1.81
CA ILE A 285 6.96 29.39 -3.14
C ILE A 285 5.56 30.00 -3.41
N ALA A 286 4.49 29.30 -3.07
CA ALA A 286 3.13 29.78 -3.27
C ALA A 286 2.82 31.02 -2.42
N GLU A 287 3.28 31.06 -1.14
CA GLU A 287 3.14 32.24 -0.27
C GLU A 287 3.98 33.45 -0.75
N GLY A 288 5.15 33.20 -1.32
CA GLY A 288 5.99 34.26 -1.89
C GLY A 288 5.44 34.84 -3.19
N ILE A 289 4.41 34.25 -3.73
CA ILE A 289 3.73 34.63 -4.99
C ILE A 289 2.52 35.56 -4.69
N VAL A 290 2.00 35.55 -3.48
CA VAL A 290 0.92 36.42 -3.01
C VAL A 290 1.48 37.76 -2.48
#